data_54ac07f5cbeee2669264066213db1245
#
_entry.id   54ac07f5cbeee2669264066213db1245
#
_cell.length_a   1.000
_cell.length_b   1.000
_cell.length_c   1.000
_cell.angle_alpha   90.00
_cell.angle_beta   90.00
_cell.angle_gamma   90.00
#
_symmetry.space_group_name_H-M   'P 1'
#
loop_
_entity.id
_entity.type
_entity.pdbx_description
1 polymer ?
#
loop_
_entity_poly.entity_id
_entity_poly.type
_entity_poly.pdbx_seq_one_letter_code
_entity_poly.pdbx_strand_id
1 'polypeptide(L)'
;MFIALRNLSVLSLAGFYCIAAIAQEPASADQPPAILPLESESQAKIIAYPPLAGPLARGVVIIQYRTEHARIMPVFGKVAGDVSPRLGHLHVTVDDWKGTWAHTSEDPIILVGLTPGPHKVLLEIADPNHTVLTRTTVSFSVPEVKPMDVPPTDDGHASKP
;
A
#
# COMPACT_ATOMS: atom_id res chain seq x y z
N MET A 1 72.94 7.80 -65.75
CA MET A 1 72.81 7.71 -64.33
C MET A 1 71.33 7.77 -64.05
N PHE A 2 70.71 6.58 -63.95
CA PHE A 2 69.20 6.47 -63.86
C PHE A 2 68.80 6.30 -62.42
N ILE A 3 67.90 7.20 -61.94
CA ILE A 3 67.34 7.11 -60.62
C ILE A 3 65.91 6.54 -60.83
N ALA A 4 65.68 5.35 -60.32
CA ALA A 4 64.40 4.68 -60.34
C ALA A 4 63.53 5.18 -59.16
N LEU A 5 62.36 5.73 -59.50
CA LEU A 5 61.29 6.09 -58.52
C LEU A 5 60.51 4.83 -58.21
N ARG A 6 60.47 4.41 -56.90
CA ARG A 6 59.63 3.33 -56.43
C ARG A 6 58.33 3.94 -55.89
N ASN A 7 57.22 3.65 -56.57
CA ASN A 7 55.87 3.98 -56.11
C ASN A 7 55.51 3.06 -54.93
N LEU A 8 55.19 3.66 -53.78
CA LEU A 8 54.69 2.96 -52.62
C LEU A 8 53.17 3.10 -52.61
N SER A 9 52.46 2.03 -53.01
CA SER A 9 50.99 1.97 -52.93
C SER A 9 50.59 1.67 -51.47
N VAL A 10 49.92 2.63 -50.82
CA VAL A 10 49.29 2.45 -49.54
C VAL A 10 47.91 1.85 -49.76
N LEU A 11 47.70 0.61 -49.38
CA LEU A 11 46.42 -0.07 -49.40
C LEU A 11 45.65 0.26 -48.14
N SER A 12 44.67 1.17 -48.22
CA SER A 12 43.74 1.49 -47.12
C SER A 12 42.72 0.38 -46.96
N LEU A 13 42.83 -0.38 -45.91
CA LEU A 13 41.83 -1.38 -45.49
C LEU A 13 40.75 -0.67 -44.69
N ALA A 14 39.66 -0.31 -45.33
CA ALA A 14 38.47 0.22 -44.64
C ALA A 14 37.70 -0.94 -43.95
N GLY A 15 37.93 -1.12 -42.66
CA GLY A 15 37.14 -2.06 -41.85
C GLY A 15 35.70 -1.60 -41.73
N PHE A 16 34.78 -2.33 -42.33
CA PHE A 16 33.33 -2.16 -42.07
C PHE A 16 33.02 -2.76 -40.70
N TYR A 17 32.84 -1.89 -39.71
CA TYR A 17 32.21 -2.29 -38.44
C TYR A 17 30.71 -2.41 -38.67
N CYS A 18 30.20 -3.62 -38.85
CA CYS A 18 28.77 -3.88 -38.74
C CYS A 18 28.38 -3.78 -37.27
N ILE A 19 27.80 -2.67 -36.85
CA ILE A 19 27.08 -2.55 -35.59
C ILE A 19 25.78 -3.33 -35.77
N ALA A 20 25.73 -4.56 -35.23
CA ALA A 20 24.48 -5.29 -35.09
C ALA A 20 23.62 -4.52 -34.10
N ALA A 21 22.67 -3.72 -34.60
CA ALA A 21 21.60 -3.17 -33.78
C ALA A 21 20.79 -4.37 -33.26
N ILE A 22 20.89 -4.65 -31.98
CA ILE A 22 19.99 -5.56 -31.29
C ILE A 22 18.64 -4.85 -31.27
N ALA A 23 17.79 -5.18 -32.25
CA ALA A 23 16.40 -4.78 -32.20
C ALA A 23 15.77 -5.45 -30.98
N GLN A 24 15.50 -4.71 -29.90
CA GLN A 24 14.61 -5.16 -28.87
C GLN A 24 13.24 -5.32 -29.50
N GLU A 25 12.77 -6.56 -29.64
CA GLU A 25 11.38 -6.82 -29.99
C GLU A 25 10.49 -6.04 -29.03
N PRO A 26 9.51 -5.26 -29.51
CA PRO A 26 8.54 -4.63 -28.63
C PRO A 26 7.82 -5.77 -27.89
N ALA A 27 7.85 -5.73 -26.57
CA ALA A 27 7.08 -6.64 -25.75
C ALA A 27 5.65 -6.68 -26.25
N SER A 28 5.16 -7.86 -26.68
CA SER A 28 3.83 -7.97 -27.24
C SER A 28 2.82 -7.58 -26.17
N ALA A 29 1.86 -6.72 -26.51
CA ALA A 29 0.85 -6.20 -25.57
C ALA A 29 -0.02 -7.30 -24.95
N ASP A 30 0.04 -8.50 -25.48
CA ASP A 30 -0.69 -9.69 -24.99
C ASP A 30 0.11 -10.56 -24.01
N GLN A 31 1.36 -10.20 -23.71
CA GLN A 31 2.13 -10.97 -22.75
C GLN A 31 1.87 -10.40 -21.35
N PRO A 32 1.34 -11.20 -20.42
CA PRO A 32 1.17 -10.74 -19.04
C PRO A 32 2.52 -10.27 -18.48
N PRO A 33 2.53 -9.21 -17.65
CA PRO A 33 3.77 -8.70 -17.06
C PRO A 33 4.51 -9.85 -16.35
N ALA A 34 5.82 -9.87 -16.49
CA ALA A 34 6.65 -10.88 -15.85
C ALA A 34 6.40 -10.85 -14.33
N ILE A 35 6.01 -11.98 -13.78
CA ILE A 35 5.83 -12.15 -12.34
C ILE A 35 7.25 -12.33 -11.76
N LEU A 36 7.67 -11.38 -10.93
CA LEU A 36 8.92 -11.52 -10.19
C LEU A 36 8.75 -12.59 -9.11
N PRO A 37 9.79 -13.39 -8.84
CA PRO A 37 9.74 -14.33 -7.72
C PRO A 37 9.50 -13.60 -6.41
N LEU A 38 8.55 -14.05 -5.60
CA LEU A 38 8.18 -13.44 -4.33
C LEU A 38 9.37 -13.37 -3.35
N GLU A 39 10.29 -14.31 -3.42
CA GLU A 39 11.52 -14.37 -2.62
C GLU A 39 12.46 -13.19 -2.86
N SER A 40 12.37 -12.53 -4.03
CA SER A 40 13.18 -11.35 -4.35
C SER A 40 12.57 -10.04 -3.85
N GLU A 41 11.34 -10.06 -3.33
CA GLU A 41 10.69 -8.87 -2.82
C GLU A 41 11.17 -8.50 -1.42
N SER A 42 11.31 -7.20 -1.18
CA SER A 42 11.58 -6.68 0.16
C SER A 42 10.47 -7.05 1.14
N GLN A 43 10.81 -7.06 2.43
CA GLN A 43 9.81 -7.32 3.47
C GLN A 43 8.68 -6.30 3.43
N ALA A 44 7.45 -6.78 3.61
CA ALA A 44 6.28 -5.93 3.78
C ALA A 44 6.44 -5.02 5.01
N LYS A 45 6.01 -3.77 4.88
CA LYS A 45 5.99 -2.80 5.99
C LYS A 45 4.62 -2.16 6.08
N ILE A 46 4.23 -1.83 7.30
CA ILE A 46 3.08 -1.00 7.59
C ILE A 46 3.50 0.23 8.37
N ILE A 47 3.05 1.39 7.92
CA ILE A 47 3.28 2.69 8.55
C ILE A 47 1.92 3.25 8.89
N ALA A 48 1.58 3.27 10.16
CA ALA A 48 0.33 3.81 10.65
C ALA A 48 0.58 5.15 11.36
N TYR A 49 -0.37 6.06 11.23
CA TYR A 49 -0.29 7.39 11.81
C TYR A 49 -1.19 7.49 13.04
N PRO A 50 -0.92 8.43 13.96
CA PRO A 50 -1.86 8.73 15.03
C PRO A 50 -3.24 9.07 14.48
N PRO A 51 -4.33 8.83 15.24
CA PRO A 51 -5.66 9.22 14.84
C PRO A 51 -5.76 10.72 14.52
N LEU A 52 -6.57 11.07 13.52
CA LEU A 52 -6.81 12.47 13.16
C LEU A 52 -7.43 13.21 14.34
N ALA A 53 -6.79 14.29 14.78
CA ALA A 53 -7.16 15.02 16.01
C ALA A 53 -8.59 15.59 15.98
N GLY A 54 -9.04 16.11 14.84
CA GLY A 54 -10.38 16.70 14.71
C GLY A 54 -11.51 15.68 14.91
N PRO A 55 -11.53 14.56 14.21
CA PRO A 55 -12.47 13.46 14.47
C PRO A 55 -12.35 12.90 15.90
N LEU A 56 -11.12 12.66 16.37
CA LEU A 56 -10.86 12.10 17.69
C LEU A 56 -11.46 12.96 18.82
N ALA A 57 -11.39 14.29 18.70
CA ALA A 57 -12.00 15.21 19.67
C ALA A 57 -13.53 15.06 19.77
N ARG A 58 -14.15 14.39 18.80
CA ARG A 58 -15.59 14.07 18.77
C ARG A 58 -15.90 12.59 19.00
N GLY A 59 -14.91 11.83 19.49
CA GLY A 59 -15.07 10.39 19.75
C GLY A 59 -15.02 9.49 18.52
N VAL A 60 -14.59 10.02 17.36
CA VAL A 60 -14.40 9.24 16.13
C VAL A 60 -12.92 9.04 15.88
N VAL A 61 -12.49 7.80 15.82
CA VAL A 61 -11.09 7.43 15.56
C VAL A 61 -10.92 7.17 14.07
N ILE A 62 -10.03 7.94 13.42
CA ILE A 62 -9.65 7.73 12.02
C ILE A 62 -8.14 7.57 11.97
N ILE A 63 -7.68 6.35 11.67
CA ILE A 63 -6.27 5.99 11.56
C ILE A 63 -5.93 5.84 10.08
N GLN A 64 -5.09 6.74 9.60
CA GLN A 64 -4.50 6.60 8.26
C GLN A 64 -3.28 5.67 8.33
N TYR A 65 -3.05 4.91 7.27
CA TYR A 65 -1.88 4.06 7.15
C TYR A 65 -1.44 3.99 5.69
N ARG A 66 -0.25 3.47 5.47
CA ARG A 66 0.25 3.06 4.16
C ARG A 66 1.09 1.80 4.30
N THR A 67 1.20 1.06 3.23
CA THR A 67 2.02 -0.15 3.15
C THR A 67 3.16 0.04 2.15
N GLU A 68 4.27 -0.65 2.40
CA GLU A 68 5.39 -0.77 1.47
C GLU A 68 5.61 -2.27 1.21
N HIS A 69 5.88 -2.62 -0.05
CA HIS A 69 6.13 -4.00 -0.50
C HIS A 69 4.97 -4.98 -0.22
N ALA A 70 3.75 -4.47 -0.11
CA ALA A 70 2.51 -5.22 -0.07
C ALA A 70 1.35 -4.34 -0.51
N ARG A 71 0.40 -4.87 -1.27
CA ARG A 71 -0.82 -4.20 -1.69
C ARG A 71 -2.00 -4.78 -0.93
N ILE A 72 -2.81 -3.90 -0.35
CA ILE A 72 -4.01 -4.32 0.38
C ILE A 72 -5.15 -4.53 -0.62
N MET A 73 -5.64 -5.77 -0.69
CA MET A 73 -6.68 -6.18 -1.64
C MET A 73 -7.56 -7.29 -1.04
N PRO A 74 -8.84 -7.41 -1.47
CA PRO A 74 -9.75 -8.47 -1.03
C PRO A 74 -9.46 -9.80 -1.74
N VAL A 75 -8.24 -10.30 -1.64
CA VAL A 75 -7.80 -11.53 -2.30
C VAL A 75 -7.30 -12.52 -1.26
N PHE A 76 -7.79 -13.76 -1.36
CA PHE A 76 -7.54 -14.83 -0.41
C PHE A 76 -7.19 -16.14 -1.13
N GLY A 77 -6.49 -17.02 -0.42
CA GLY A 77 -6.18 -18.37 -0.89
C GLY A 77 -4.79 -18.52 -1.51
N LYS A 78 -4.38 -19.77 -1.68
CA LYS A 78 -3.00 -20.15 -2.00
C LYS A 78 -2.47 -19.54 -3.31
N VAL A 79 -3.28 -19.52 -4.35
CA VAL A 79 -2.86 -19.02 -5.68
C VAL A 79 -2.47 -17.53 -5.63
N ALA A 80 -3.12 -16.77 -4.76
CA ALA A 80 -2.83 -15.35 -4.60
C ALA A 80 -1.57 -15.10 -3.73
N GLY A 81 -1.10 -16.10 -2.99
CA GLY A 81 0.10 -16.00 -2.17
C GLY A 81 1.40 -15.92 -2.98
N ASP A 82 1.38 -16.40 -4.22
CA ASP A 82 2.57 -16.48 -5.08
C ASP A 82 2.66 -15.34 -6.10
N VAL A 83 1.84 -14.29 -5.94
CA VAL A 83 1.77 -13.15 -6.88
C VAL A 83 2.68 -12.02 -6.45
N SER A 84 3.40 -11.43 -7.41
CA SER A 84 4.18 -10.21 -7.24
C SER A 84 3.54 -9.04 -8.05
N PRO A 85 3.43 -7.81 -7.50
CA PRO A 85 3.79 -7.45 -6.14
C PRO A 85 2.91 -8.14 -5.09
N ARG A 86 3.51 -8.41 -3.92
CA ARG A 86 2.86 -9.15 -2.82
C ARG A 86 1.49 -8.57 -2.49
N LEU A 87 0.50 -9.45 -2.43
CA LEU A 87 -0.87 -9.11 -2.03
C LEU A 87 -1.10 -9.45 -0.56
N GLY A 88 -2.03 -8.77 0.06
CA GLY A 88 -2.41 -9.02 1.45
C GLY A 88 -3.64 -8.22 1.87
N HIS A 89 -4.00 -8.39 3.12
CA HIS A 89 -5.06 -7.64 3.80
C HIS A 89 -4.60 -7.30 5.22
N LEU A 90 -5.28 -6.35 5.87
CA LEU A 90 -5.00 -6.08 7.27
C LEU A 90 -5.89 -6.93 8.18
N HIS A 91 -5.28 -7.53 9.17
CA HIS A 91 -5.97 -7.94 10.38
C HIS A 91 -5.99 -6.73 11.33
N VAL A 92 -7.17 -6.32 11.75
CA VAL A 92 -7.36 -5.19 12.66
C VAL A 92 -7.95 -5.69 13.95
N THR A 93 -7.29 -5.43 15.07
CA THR A 93 -7.74 -5.79 16.41
C THR A 93 -7.74 -4.55 17.31
N VAL A 94 -8.84 -4.30 17.98
CA VAL A 94 -9.00 -3.18 18.92
C VAL A 94 -8.87 -3.70 20.35
N ASP A 95 -8.00 -3.07 21.12
CA ASP A 95 -7.69 -3.42 22.51
C ASP A 95 -7.34 -4.92 22.67
N ASP A 96 -7.92 -5.55 23.68
CA ASP A 96 -7.78 -6.98 23.95
C ASP A 96 -9.00 -7.79 23.47
N TRP A 97 -9.78 -7.24 22.56
CA TRP A 97 -10.93 -7.92 21.98
C TRP A 97 -10.48 -9.22 21.30
N LYS A 98 -11.26 -10.28 21.52
CA LYS A 98 -11.01 -11.59 20.92
C LYS A 98 -11.40 -11.65 19.44
N GLY A 99 -11.86 -10.52 18.87
CA GLY A 99 -12.27 -10.41 17.47
C GLY A 99 -11.25 -9.62 16.66
N THR A 100 -10.92 -10.18 15.50
CA THR A 100 -10.13 -9.51 14.47
C THR A 100 -10.97 -9.47 13.21
N TRP A 101 -10.90 -8.39 12.44
CA TRP A 101 -11.53 -8.37 11.12
C TRP A 101 -10.50 -8.13 10.01
N ALA A 102 -10.80 -8.59 8.82
CA ALA A 102 -10.01 -8.31 7.65
C ALA A 102 -10.43 -6.98 7.02
N HIS A 103 -9.49 -6.03 6.96
CA HIS A 103 -9.63 -4.79 6.21
C HIS A 103 -8.90 -4.95 4.88
N THR A 104 -9.61 -4.78 3.78
CA THR A 104 -9.18 -5.20 2.45
C THR A 104 -9.06 -4.06 1.44
N SER A 105 -9.12 -2.82 1.90
CA SER A 105 -8.90 -1.62 1.10
C SER A 105 -7.76 -0.79 1.69
N GLU A 106 -7.28 0.19 0.95
CA GLU A 106 -6.28 1.17 1.43
C GLU A 106 -6.93 2.36 2.14
N ASP A 107 -8.24 2.29 2.40
CA ASP A 107 -8.98 3.32 3.12
C ASP A 107 -8.53 3.40 4.59
N PRO A 108 -8.70 4.56 5.24
CA PRO A 108 -8.42 4.69 6.66
C PRO A 108 -9.27 3.74 7.51
N ILE A 109 -8.70 3.28 8.63
CA ILE A 109 -9.45 2.55 9.66
C ILE A 109 -10.31 3.54 10.42
N ILE A 110 -11.63 3.33 10.43
CA ILE A 110 -12.60 4.19 11.13
C ILE A 110 -13.24 3.40 12.24
N LEU A 111 -13.13 3.90 13.48
CA LEU A 111 -13.73 3.32 14.67
C LEU A 111 -14.66 4.34 15.34
N VAL A 112 -15.83 3.88 15.69
CA VAL A 112 -16.83 4.68 16.42
C VAL A 112 -17.31 3.93 17.65
N GLY A 113 -17.78 4.64 18.66
CA GLY A 113 -18.38 4.04 19.86
C GLY A 113 -17.35 3.49 20.85
N LEU A 114 -16.08 3.83 20.73
CA LEU A 114 -15.11 3.57 21.78
C LEU A 114 -15.42 4.42 23.00
N THR A 115 -15.23 3.84 24.19
CA THR A 115 -15.41 4.56 25.46
C THR A 115 -14.33 5.61 25.65
N PRO A 116 -14.55 6.69 26.41
CA PRO A 116 -13.45 7.57 26.79
C PRO A 116 -12.36 6.82 27.53
N GLY A 117 -11.10 7.14 27.24
CA GLY A 117 -9.95 6.52 27.87
C GLY A 117 -8.91 5.99 26.87
N PRO A 118 -7.90 5.27 27.37
CA PRO A 118 -6.80 4.72 26.55
C PRO A 118 -7.26 3.52 25.72
N HIS A 119 -6.84 3.50 24.47
CA HIS A 119 -7.10 2.44 23.49
C HIS A 119 -5.85 2.11 22.68
N LYS A 120 -5.83 0.93 22.11
CA LYS A 120 -4.81 0.49 21.16
C LYS A 120 -5.45 -0.23 19.99
N VAL A 121 -4.91 -0.02 18.79
CA VAL A 121 -5.30 -0.76 17.59
C VAL A 121 -4.07 -1.46 17.05
N LEU A 122 -4.13 -2.78 16.99
CA LEU A 122 -3.13 -3.63 16.35
C LEU A 122 -3.52 -3.78 14.88
N LEU A 123 -2.58 -3.46 13.99
CA LEU A 123 -2.68 -3.63 12.55
C LEU A 123 -1.62 -4.62 12.11
N GLU A 124 -2.04 -5.69 11.44
CA GLU A 124 -1.15 -6.73 10.93
C GLU A 124 -1.40 -6.93 9.45
N ILE A 125 -0.36 -6.82 8.61
CA ILE A 125 -0.47 -7.26 7.21
C ILE A 125 -0.38 -8.77 7.21
N ALA A 126 -1.41 -9.42 6.69
CA ALA A 126 -1.44 -10.84 6.44
C ALA A 126 -1.43 -11.12 4.93
N ASP A 127 -0.76 -12.20 4.53
CA ASP A 127 -0.82 -12.69 3.17
C ASP A 127 -2.20 -13.30 2.84
N PRO A 128 -2.49 -13.69 1.58
CA PRO A 128 -3.75 -14.31 1.22
C PRO A 128 -4.07 -15.62 1.94
N ASN A 129 -3.09 -16.24 2.61
CA ASN A 129 -3.25 -17.45 3.42
C ASN A 129 -3.39 -17.14 4.92
N HIS A 130 -3.55 -15.87 5.29
CA HIS A 130 -3.60 -15.37 6.67
C HIS A 130 -2.30 -15.52 7.48
N THR A 131 -1.15 -15.68 6.81
CA THR A 131 0.15 -15.63 7.47
C THR A 131 0.53 -14.17 7.73
N VAL A 132 0.77 -13.81 8.99
CA VAL A 132 1.15 -12.44 9.36
C VAL A 132 2.57 -12.14 8.89
N LEU A 133 2.71 -11.10 8.07
CA LEU A 133 3.98 -10.65 7.48
C LEU A 133 4.66 -9.58 8.35
N THR A 134 3.88 -8.65 8.88
CA THR A 134 4.36 -7.55 9.72
C THR A 134 3.21 -6.96 10.53
N ARG A 135 3.55 -6.21 11.58
CA ARG A 135 2.55 -5.60 12.47
C ARG A 135 3.00 -4.25 13.00
N THR A 136 2.04 -3.44 13.39
CA THR A 136 2.24 -2.20 14.16
C THR A 136 1.07 -1.97 15.10
N THR A 137 1.29 -1.17 16.16
CA THR A 137 0.24 -0.82 17.11
C THR A 137 0.14 0.70 17.19
N VAL A 138 -1.09 1.21 17.10
CA VAL A 138 -1.40 2.64 17.32
C VAL A 138 -2.10 2.76 18.66
N SER A 139 -1.50 3.51 19.59
CA SER A 139 -2.09 3.80 20.90
C SER A 139 -2.56 5.25 20.96
N PHE A 140 -3.74 5.48 21.54
CA PHE A 140 -4.35 6.82 21.66
C PHE A 140 -5.31 6.85 22.86
N SER A 141 -5.84 8.04 23.17
CA SER A 141 -6.87 8.19 24.17
C SER A 141 -8.08 8.90 23.56
N VAL A 142 -9.26 8.32 23.73
CA VAL A 142 -10.53 8.94 23.34
C VAL A 142 -10.93 9.90 24.45
N PRO A 143 -11.17 11.21 24.15
CA PRO A 143 -11.61 12.16 25.14
C PRO A 143 -13.06 11.93 25.56
N GLU A 144 -13.45 12.42 26.73
CA GLU A 144 -14.85 12.55 27.08
C GLU A 144 -15.51 13.58 26.16
N VAL A 145 -16.51 13.14 25.40
CA VAL A 145 -17.32 14.02 24.56
C VAL A 145 -18.50 14.50 25.40
N LYS A 146 -18.52 15.79 25.75
CA LYS A 146 -19.71 16.38 26.38
C LYS A 146 -20.88 16.32 25.40
N PRO A 147 -22.07 15.89 25.83
CA PRO A 147 -23.27 16.02 24.99
C PRO A 147 -23.38 17.45 24.50
N MET A 148 -23.59 17.63 23.21
CA MET A 148 -23.91 18.94 22.68
C MET A 148 -25.25 19.34 23.26
N ASP A 149 -25.33 20.49 23.97
CA ASP A 149 -26.61 21.06 24.40
C ASP A 149 -27.42 21.34 23.12
N VAL A 150 -28.26 20.39 22.77
CA VAL A 150 -29.26 20.60 21.71
C VAL A 150 -30.26 21.58 22.29
N PRO A 151 -30.43 22.81 21.73
CA PRO A 151 -31.48 23.72 22.17
C PRO A 151 -32.81 22.97 22.13
N PRO A 152 -33.71 23.16 23.12
CA PRO A 152 -35.00 22.53 23.08
C PRO A 152 -35.65 22.86 21.74
N THR A 153 -36.05 21.84 21.00
CA THR A 153 -36.89 22.03 19.80
C THR A 153 -38.15 22.71 20.27
N ASP A 154 -38.35 23.95 19.83
CA ASP A 154 -39.60 24.67 20.04
C ASP A 154 -40.70 23.96 19.23
N ASP A 155 -41.33 22.98 19.86
CA ASP A 155 -42.45 22.22 19.28
C ASP A 155 -43.72 23.10 19.27
N GLY A 156 -43.58 24.28 18.63
CA GLY A 156 -44.65 25.23 18.42
C GLY A 156 -45.85 24.69 17.58
N HIS A 157 -46.29 23.47 17.86
CA HIS A 157 -47.63 23.00 17.44
C HIS A 157 -48.66 23.30 18.51
N ALA A 158 -48.96 24.60 18.68
CA ALA A 158 -50.22 25.01 19.27
C ALA A 158 -51.35 24.53 18.37
N SER A 159 -51.99 23.45 18.77
CA SER A 159 -53.31 23.07 18.26
C SER A 159 -54.27 24.20 18.54
N LYS A 160 -54.74 24.87 17.52
CA LYS A 160 -55.82 25.86 17.63
C LYS A 160 -57.14 25.12 17.58
N PRO A 161 -58.10 25.42 18.46
CA PRO A 161 -59.44 24.82 18.55
C PRO A 161 -60.29 25.08 17.31
#